data_ee723eae1c79dab8d38b816e338eb347
#
_entry.id   ee723eae1c79dab8d38b816e338eb347
#
_cell.length_a   1.000
_cell.length_b   1.000
_cell.length_c   1.000
_cell.angle_alpha   90.00
_cell.angle_beta   90.00
_cell.angle_gamma   90.00
#
_symmetry.space_group_name_H-M   'P 1'
#
loop_
_entity.id
_entity.type
_entity.pdbx_description
1 polymer ?
#
loop_
_entity_poly.entity_id
_entity_poly.type
_entity_poly.pdbx_seq_one_letter_code
_entity_poly.pdbx_strand_id
1 'polypeptide(L)'
;MEKINLKKISFISAKKIFLKGNNSNQSPLIKKTVQKIISDVKKNGNKALIGQSNKIDKTNFKSISDATYTQSDFKKHFETLDKRTKKSLEYIKKRIINFHKAIKINDLKFSDEIFNFLGQIHKPIEKIGLYAPGGKAVYPSSILMTALVA
;
A
#
# COMPACT_ATOMS: atom_id res chain seq x y z
N MET A 1 12.70 -18.02 -4.19
CA MET A 1 11.32 -18.57 -4.05
C MET A 1 11.34 -20.00 -4.51
N GLU A 2 11.17 -20.94 -3.59
CA GLU A 2 11.15 -22.38 -3.92
C GLU A 2 9.90 -22.73 -4.69
N LYS A 3 10.06 -23.39 -5.85
CA LYS A 3 8.90 -23.82 -6.65
C LYS A 3 8.29 -25.07 -5.99
N ILE A 4 7.08 -24.94 -5.48
CA ILE A 4 6.34 -26.05 -4.86
C ILE A 4 5.60 -26.80 -5.95
N ASN A 5 5.94 -28.06 -6.18
CA ASN A 5 5.23 -28.92 -7.14
C ASN A 5 4.08 -29.65 -6.43
N LEU A 6 2.88 -29.12 -6.55
CA LEU A 6 1.67 -29.64 -5.89
C LEU A 6 1.26 -31.05 -6.35
N LYS A 7 1.77 -31.54 -7.49
CA LYS A 7 1.52 -32.92 -7.94
C LYS A 7 2.30 -33.98 -7.15
N LYS A 8 3.35 -33.55 -6.39
CA LYS A 8 4.25 -34.48 -5.67
C LYS A 8 4.13 -34.40 -4.15
N ILE A 9 3.32 -33.47 -3.61
CA ILE A 9 3.18 -33.32 -2.16
C ILE A 9 1.70 -33.26 -1.76
N SER A 10 1.39 -33.82 -0.59
CA SER A 10 0.03 -33.75 -0.05
C SER A 10 -0.35 -32.31 0.28
N PHE A 11 -1.65 -32.01 0.26
CA PHE A 11 -2.19 -30.68 0.65
C PHE A 11 -1.73 -30.25 2.06
N ILE A 12 -1.63 -31.18 3.01
CA ILE A 12 -1.17 -30.91 4.37
C ILE A 12 0.30 -30.47 4.38
N SER A 13 1.15 -31.14 3.58
CA SER A 13 2.56 -30.80 3.46
C SER A 13 2.74 -29.44 2.76
N ALA A 14 1.98 -29.15 1.70
CA ALA A 14 1.97 -27.87 1.03
C ALA A 14 1.54 -26.75 1.98
N LYS A 15 0.48 -26.96 2.78
CA LYS A 15 0.02 -26.00 3.81
C LYS A 15 1.10 -25.71 4.86
N LYS A 16 1.80 -26.74 5.35
CA LYS A 16 2.92 -26.57 6.31
C LYS A 16 4.06 -25.72 5.73
N ILE A 17 4.44 -25.94 4.47
CA ILE A 17 5.49 -25.16 3.80
C ILE A 17 5.05 -23.70 3.64
N PHE A 18 3.80 -23.47 3.22
CA PHE A 18 3.23 -22.14 3.05
C PHE A 18 3.15 -21.36 4.38
N LEU A 19 2.72 -21.99 5.45
CA LEU A 19 2.64 -21.39 6.79
C LEU A 19 4.03 -21.15 7.40
N LYS A 20 5.02 -22.00 7.12
CA LYS A 20 6.39 -21.83 7.59
C LYS A 20 7.11 -20.66 6.89
N GLY A 21 6.79 -20.39 5.61
CA GLY A 21 7.31 -19.25 4.86
C GLY A 21 6.79 -17.88 5.32
N ASN A 22 5.65 -17.84 6.01
CA ASN A 22 5.05 -16.60 6.52
C ASN A 22 5.56 -16.15 7.90
N ASN A 23 6.32 -17.00 8.60
CA ASN A 23 7.08 -16.54 9.75
C ASN A 23 8.34 -15.82 9.24
N SER A 24 8.17 -14.58 8.77
CA SER A 24 9.29 -13.68 8.57
C SER A 24 9.93 -13.45 9.95
N ASN A 25 10.92 -14.27 10.29
CA ASN A 25 11.89 -13.96 11.34
C ASN A 25 12.64 -12.71 10.87
N GLN A 26 11.98 -11.54 11.02
CA GLN A 26 12.67 -10.27 10.84
C GLN A 26 13.88 -10.31 11.76
N SER A 27 15.07 -10.21 11.17
CA SER A 27 16.30 -10.19 11.94
C SER A 27 16.14 -9.22 13.12
N PRO A 28 16.45 -9.63 14.37
CA PRO A 28 16.34 -8.74 15.54
C PRO A 28 17.08 -7.41 15.32
N LEU A 29 18.12 -7.42 14.51
CA LEU A 29 18.87 -6.23 14.10
C LEU A 29 18.03 -5.27 13.28
N ILE A 30 17.26 -5.78 12.30
CA ILE A 30 16.37 -4.94 11.47
C ILE A 30 15.30 -4.29 12.35
N LYS A 31 14.67 -5.07 13.22
CA LYS A 31 13.66 -4.57 14.15
C LYS A 31 14.22 -3.45 15.05
N LYS A 32 15.41 -3.64 15.62
CA LYS A 32 16.08 -2.64 16.45
C LYS A 32 16.39 -1.36 15.67
N THR A 33 16.85 -1.50 14.42
CA THR A 33 17.15 -0.35 13.54
C THR A 33 15.88 0.45 13.24
N VAL A 34 14.81 -0.22 12.86
CA VAL A 34 13.51 0.43 12.57
C VAL A 34 12.96 1.13 13.82
N GLN A 35 12.99 0.49 14.98
CA GLN A 35 12.55 1.08 16.24
C GLN A 35 13.34 2.35 16.58
N LYS A 36 14.66 2.36 16.34
CA LYS A 36 15.50 3.54 16.55
C LYS A 36 15.08 4.69 15.65
N ILE A 37 14.83 4.45 14.37
CA ILE A 37 14.34 5.47 13.41
C ILE A 37 12.99 6.01 13.86
N ILE A 38 12.04 5.14 14.20
CA ILE A 38 10.71 5.55 14.67
C ILE A 38 10.82 6.42 15.94
N SER A 39 11.64 6.02 16.90
CA SER A 39 11.84 6.77 18.15
C SER A 39 12.45 8.14 17.89
N ASP A 40 13.41 8.23 16.97
CA ASP A 40 14.04 9.48 16.58
C ASP A 40 13.03 10.44 15.94
N VAL A 41 12.23 9.95 14.97
CA VAL A 41 11.20 10.76 14.32
C VAL A 41 10.11 11.19 15.31
N LYS A 42 9.69 10.32 16.24
CA LYS A 42 8.74 10.69 17.29
C LYS A 42 9.26 11.80 18.21
N LYS A 43 10.55 11.81 18.51
CA LYS A 43 11.18 12.78 19.41
C LYS A 43 11.48 14.10 18.70
N ASN A 44 12.02 14.05 17.49
CA ASN A 44 12.63 15.18 16.80
C ASN A 44 11.83 15.63 15.54
N GLY A 45 10.69 14.98 15.23
CA GLY A 45 9.76 15.37 14.17
C GLY A 45 10.40 15.48 12.79
N ASN A 46 10.02 16.52 12.06
CA ASN A 46 10.47 16.75 10.69
C ASN A 46 11.99 16.83 10.52
N LYS A 47 12.71 17.33 11.54
CA LYS A 47 14.18 17.39 11.50
C LYS A 47 14.80 15.99 11.40
N ALA A 48 14.31 15.06 12.20
CA ALA A 48 14.76 13.67 12.13
C ALA A 48 14.35 13.00 10.82
N LEU A 49 13.12 13.24 10.35
CA LEU A 49 12.64 12.69 9.08
C LEU A 49 13.53 13.10 7.92
N ILE A 50 13.84 14.39 7.79
CA ILE A 50 14.75 14.92 6.76
C ILE A 50 16.15 14.31 6.89
N GLY A 51 16.69 14.27 8.12
CA GLY A 51 18.00 13.67 8.37
C GLY A 51 18.07 12.17 7.97
N GLN A 52 17.03 11.40 8.25
CA GLN A 52 16.96 10.00 7.87
C GLN A 52 16.81 9.84 6.34
N SER A 53 15.96 10.65 5.68
CA SER A 53 15.81 10.64 4.22
C SER A 53 17.14 10.96 3.52
N ASN A 54 17.83 12.02 3.95
CA ASN A 54 19.12 12.39 3.38
C ASN A 54 20.17 11.28 3.55
N LYS A 55 20.16 10.59 4.70
CA LYS A 55 21.08 9.50 4.97
C LYS A 55 20.78 8.24 4.20
N ILE A 56 19.51 7.81 4.14
CA ILE A 56 19.09 6.52 3.59
C ILE A 56 18.90 6.62 2.08
N ASP A 57 18.17 7.63 1.62
CA ASP A 57 17.76 7.81 0.23
C ASP A 57 18.74 8.68 -0.58
N LYS A 58 19.82 9.18 0.08
CA LYS A 58 20.82 10.04 -0.54
C LYS A 58 20.22 11.33 -1.14
N THR A 59 19.17 11.84 -0.53
CA THR A 59 18.55 13.12 -0.90
C THR A 59 19.34 14.28 -0.30
N ASN A 60 18.99 15.51 -0.67
CA ASN A 60 19.58 16.73 -0.13
C ASN A 60 18.48 17.70 0.29
N PHE A 61 17.47 17.20 1.01
CA PHE A 61 16.38 18.01 1.51
C PHE A 61 16.85 18.92 2.64
N LYS A 62 16.46 20.19 2.60
CA LYS A 62 16.71 21.19 3.65
C LYS A 62 15.51 21.34 4.57
N SER A 63 14.31 21.12 4.03
CA SER A 63 13.04 21.27 4.73
C SER A 63 12.05 20.18 4.35
N ILE A 64 10.93 20.08 5.09
CA ILE A 64 9.86 19.16 4.75
C ILE A 64 9.18 19.54 3.43
N SER A 65 9.19 20.81 3.07
CA SER A 65 8.65 21.30 1.79
C SER A 65 9.38 20.68 0.61
N ASP A 66 10.69 20.48 0.71
CA ASP A 66 11.49 19.86 -0.36
C ASP A 66 11.14 18.38 -0.58
N ALA A 67 10.61 17.74 0.46
CA ALA A 67 10.19 16.35 0.45
C ALA A 67 8.67 16.18 0.18
N THR A 68 7.96 17.27 -0.09
CA THR A 68 6.50 17.26 -0.27
C THR A 68 6.13 17.62 -1.70
N TYR A 69 5.29 16.81 -2.31
CA TYR A 69 4.75 17.06 -3.65
C TYR A 69 3.32 17.56 -3.55
N THR A 70 3.01 18.61 -4.30
CA THR A 70 1.67 19.16 -4.44
C THR A 70 0.91 18.47 -5.58
N GLN A 71 -0.40 18.70 -5.66
CA GLN A 71 -1.20 18.22 -6.77
C GLN A 71 -0.72 18.76 -8.13
N SER A 72 -0.21 20.00 -8.16
CA SER A 72 0.36 20.59 -9.38
C SER A 72 1.64 19.88 -9.82
N ASP A 73 2.48 19.45 -8.87
CA ASP A 73 3.70 18.69 -9.18
C ASP A 73 3.35 17.33 -9.77
N PHE A 74 2.38 16.62 -9.21
CA PHE A 74 1.89 15.36 -9.78
C PHE A 74 1.36 15.55 -11.21
N LYS A 75 0.57 16.60 -11.46
CA LYS A 75 0.05 16.91 -12.79
C LYS A 75 1.20 17.16 -13.77
N LYS A 76 2.15 18.01 -13.40
CA LYS A 76 3.33 18.31 -14.21
C LYS A 76 4.12 17.05 -14.56
N HIS A 77 4.41 16.20 -13.57
CA HIS A 77 5.12 14.94 -13.80
C HIS A 77 4.33 13.96 -14.67
N PHE A 78 3.00 13.89 -14.49
CA PHE A 78 2.17 13.07 -15.36
C PHE A 78 2.22 13.55 -16.82
N GLU A 79 2.24 14.84 -17.05
CA GLU A 79 2.32 15.43 -18.39
C GLU A 79 3.64 15.11 -19.12
N THR A 80 4.73 14.87 -18.39
CA THR A 80 6.03 14.49 -18.99
C THR A 80 6.10 13.02 -19.41
N LEU A 81 5.14 12.18 -19.00
CA LEU A 81 5.12 10.77 -19.40
C LEU A 81 4.86 10.63 -20.90
N ASP A 82 5.49 9.64 -21.50
CA ASP A 82 5.24 9.29 -22.89
C ASP A 82 3.80 8.79 -23.12
N LYS A 83 3.33 8.90 -24.35
CA LYS A 83 1.94 8.59 -24.74
C LYS A 83 1.57 7.12 -24.48
N ARG A 84 2.51 6.18 -24.65
CA ARG A 84 2.31 4.74 -24.45
C ARG A 84 2.12 4.44 -22.96
N THR A 85 2.95 5.00 -22.10
CA THR A 85 2.86 4.85 -20.64
C THR A 85 1.56 5.43 -20.12
N LYS A 86 1.16 6.64 -20.53
CA LYS A 86 -0.14 7.23 -20.15
C LYS A 86 -1.31 6.31 -20.51
N LYS A 87 -1.34 5.81 -21.76
CA LYS A 87 -2.38 4.91 -22.23
C LYS A 87 -2.45 3.61 -21.42
N SER A 88 -1.28 3.07 -21.06
CA SER A 88 -1.19 1.86 -20.24
C SER A 88 -1.70 2.09 -18.82
N LEU A 89 -1.36 3.20 -18.19
CA LEU A 89 -1.83 3.57 -16.86
C LEU A 89 -3.35 3.78 -16.83
N GLU A 90 -3.92 4.47 -17.82
CA GLU A 90 -5.37 4.66 -17.92
C GLU A 90 -6.12 3.33 -18.15
N TYR A 91 -5.55 2.43 -18.94
CA TYR A 91 -6.12 1.11 -19.14
C TYR A 91 -6.15 0.30 -17.84
N ILE A 92 -5.03 0.26 -17.10
CA ILE A 92 -4.93 -0.45 -15.82
C ILE A 92 -5.90 0.18 -14.79
N LYS A 93 -5.93 1.51 -14.69
CA LYS A 93 -6.86 2.26 -13.84
C LYS A 93 -8.30 1.83 -14.08
N LYS A 94 -8.75 1.82 -15.34
CA LYS A 94 -10.11 1.40 -15.70
C LYS A 94 -10.42 -0.03 -15.23
N ARG A 95 -9.48 -0.97 -15.39
CA ARG A 95 -9.66 -2.37 -14.95
C ARG A 95 -9.78 -2.48 -13.44
N ILE A 96 -8.94 -1.79 -12.68
CA ILE A 96 -8.96 -1.80 -11.21
C ILE A 96 -10.30 -1.23 -10.72
N ILE A 97 -10.72 -0.07 -11.24
CA ILE A 97 -11.99 0.55 -10.87
C ILE A 97 -13.17 -0.38 -11.16
N ASN A 98 -13.23 -0.99 -12.34
CA ASN A 98 -14.32 -1.89 -12.71
C ASN A 98 -14.39 -3.11 -11.79
N PHE A 99 -13.24 -3.71 -11.47
CA PHE A 99 -13.17 -4.83 -10.54
C PHE A 99 -13.68 -4.46 -9.14
N HIS A 100 -13.17 -3.35 -8.59
CA HIS A 100 -13.57 -2.92 -7.24
C HIS A 100 -15.03 -2.44 -7.16
N LYS A 101 -15.58 -1.88 -8.25
CA LYS A 101 -17.02 -1.62 -8.33
C LYS A 101 -17.86 -2.90 -8.28
N ALA A 102 -17.39 -3.95 -8.95
CA ALA A 102 -18.12 -5.23 -8.98
C ALA A 102 -18.11 -5.97 -7.62
N ILE A 103 -17.04 -5.84 -6.84
CA ILE A 103 -16.92 -6.48 -5.52
C ILE A 103 -17.33 -5.56 -4.35
N LYS A 104 -17.83 -4.36 -4.65
CA LYS A 104 -18.28 -3.43 -3.60
C LYS A 104 -19.41 -4.05 -2.80
N ILE A 105 -19.23 -4.10 -1.48
CA ILE A 105 -20.25 -4.59 -0.57
C ILE A 105 -21.31 -3.51 -0.40
N ASN A 106 -22.58 -3.88 -0.57
CA ASN A 106 -23.70 -2.99 -0.34
C ASN A 106 -24.19 -3.11 1.10
N ASP A 107 -24.86 -2.08 1.57
CA ASP A 107 -25.54 -2.14 2.86
C ASP A 107 -26.60 -3.24 2.84
N LEU A 108 -26.63 -4.03 3.90
CA LEU A 108 -27.65 -5.04 4.12
C LEU A 108 -28.71 -4.48 5.05
N LYS A 109 -29.99 -4.62 4.66
CA LYS A 109 -31.14 -4.36 5.50
C LYS A 109 -32.02 -5.60 5.48
N PHE A 110 -32.34 -6.11 6.64
CA PHE A 110 -33.17 -7.29 6.84
C PHE A 110 -34.24 -6.99 7.87
N SER A 111 -35.48 -7.41 7.61
CA SER A 111 -36.58 -7.38 8.58
C SER A 111 -37.05 -8.80 8.80
N ASP A 112 -37.17 -9.21 10.06
CA ASP A 112 -37.70 -10.50 10.41
C ASP A 112 -39.25 -10.49 10.49
N GLU A 113 -39.87 -11.65 10.78
CA GLU A 113 -41.31 -11.83 10.83
C GLU A 113 -41.98 -11.05 11.98
N ILE A 114 -41.20 -10.62 12.97
CA ILE A 114 -41.69 -9.82 14.11
C ILE A 114 -41.28 -8.36 14.02
N PHE A 115 -40.94 -7.89 12.79
CA PHE A 115 -40.63 -6.52 12.45
C PHE A 115 -39.35 -5.95 13.12
N ASN A 116 -38.42 -6.78 13.57
CA ASN A 116 -37.09 -6.32 13.96
C ASN A 116 -36.27 -5.99 12.72
N PHE A 117 -35.58 -4.86 12.78
CA PHE A 117 -34.66 -4.44 11.71
C PHE A 117 -33.23 -4.82 12.10
N LEU A 118 -32.61 -5.63 11.25
CA LEU A 118 -31.19 -5.98 11.31
C LEU A 118 -30.49 -5.45 10.07
N GLY A 119 -29.27 -4.99 10.23
CA GLY A 119 -28.56 -4.47 9.07
C GLY A 119 -27.07 -4.32 9.28
N GLN A 120 -26.38 -4.17 8.19
CA GLN A 120 -24.96 -3.83 8.14
C GLN A 120 -24.81 -2.58 7.27
N ILE A 121 -24.22 -1.54 7.85
CA ILE A 121 -23.98 -0.27 7.16
C ILE A 121 -22.47 -0.13 6.95
N HIS A 122 -22.06 0.17 5.72
CA HIS A 122 -20.68 0.42 5.36
C HIS A 122 -20.44 1.92 5.24
N LYS A 123 -19.62 2.46 6.13
CA LYS A 123 -19.24 3.88 6.10
C LYS A 123 -17.83 4.04 5.57
N PRO A 124 -17.57 4.96 4.63
CA PRO A 124 -16.22 5.25 4.17
C PRO A 124 -15.40 5.92 5.27
N ILE A 125 -14.09 5.71 5.23
CA ILE A 125 -13.14 6.46 6.04
C ILE A 125 -12.82 7.75 5.27
N GLU A 126 -13.09 8.91 5.87
CA GLU A 126 -13.00 10.21 5.18
C GLU A 126 -11.57 10.60 4.79
N LYS A 127 -10.59 10.22 5.61
CA LYS A 127 -9.18 10.58 5.41
C LYS A 127 -8.30 9.37 5.66
N ILE A 128 -7.55 8.99 4.67
CA ILE A 128 -6.63 7.84 4.73
C ILE A 128 -5.23 8.24 4.32
N GLY A 129 -4.23 7.56 4.87
CA GLY A 129 -2.85 7.63 4.41
C GLY A 129 -2.54 6.46 3.48
N LEU A 130 -1.86 6.73 2.38
CA LEU A 130 -1.40 5.72 1.44
C LEU A 130 0.12 5.65 1.48
N TYR A 131 0.66 4.44 1.53
CA TYR A 131 2.09 4.20 1.41
C TYR A 131 2.39 3.53 0.06
N ALA A 132 3.29 4.14 -0.69
CA ALA A 132 3.82 3.55 -1.91
C ALA A 132 5.31 3.23 -1.71
N PRO A 133 5.74 1.97 -1.90
CA PRO A 133 7.15 1.62 -1.78
C PRO A 133 7.96 2.31 -2.89
N GLY A 134 9.12 2.84 -2.49
CA GLY A 134 10.08 3.49 -3.37
C GLY A 134 11.49 2.93 -3.16
N GLY A 135 12.49 3.57 -3.75
CA GLY A 135 13.90 3.22 -3.61
C GLY A 135 14.40 2.31 -4.73
N LYS A 136 14.72 1.04 -4.45
CA LYS A 136 15.34 0.12 -5.44
C LYS A 136 14.46 -0.19 -6.65
N ALA A 137 13.15 -0.13 -6.50
CA ALA A 137 12.19 -0.37 -7.58
C ALA A 137 10.99 0.56 -7.45
N VAL A 138 10.43 0.96 -8.58
CA VAL A 138 9.22 1.80 -8.66
C VAL A 138 8.03 0.89 -8.91
N TYR A 139 7.00 1.00 -8.06
CA TYR A 139 5.80 0.18 -8.13
C TYR A 139 4.56 1.05 -8.39
N PRO A 140 4.31 1.50 -9.61
CA PRO A 140 3.12 2.30 -9.93
C PRO A 140 1.83 1.52 -9.67
N SER A 141 1.87 0.19 -9.77
CA SER A 141 0.74 -0.68 -9.43
C SER A 141 0.32 -0.54 -7.96
N SER A 142 1.25 -0.40 -7.02
CA SER A 142 0.91 -0.22 -5.60
C SER A 142 0.12 1.07 -5.37
N ILE A 143 0.50 2.16 -6.03
CA ILE A 143 -0.24 3.43 -5.94
C ILE A 143 -1.64 3.26 -6.53
N LEU A 144 -1.75 2.68 -7.73
CA LEU A 144 -3.04 2.49 -8.39
C LEU A 144 -3.97 1.58 -7.57
N MET A 145 -3.45 0.45 -7.05
CA MET A 145 -4.24 -0.52 -6.30
C MET A 145 -4.65 -0.02 -4.91
N THR A 146 -3.95 0.92 -4.33
CA THR A 146 -4.32 1.53 -3.05
C THR A 146 -5.17 2.78 -3.23
N ALA A 147 -4.76 3.73 -4.06
CA ALA A 147 -5.43 5.01 -4.22
C ALA A 147 -6.78 4.93 -4.96
N LEU A 148 -6.96 3.96 -5.85
CA LEU A 148 -8.23 3.80 -6.58
C LEU A 148 -9.29 3.02 -5.78
N VAL A 149 -8.86 2.32 -4.72
CA VAL A 149 -9.75 1.53 -3.85
C VAL A 149 -10.21 2.37 -2.67
N ALA A 150 -9.36 3.26 -2.22
CA ALA A 150 -9.63 4.20 -1.13
C ALA A 150 -10.59 5.30 -1.52
#